data_90bfd5e2dc1a9111cccf49c07835ed9e
#
_entry.id   90bfd5e2dc1a9111cccf49c07835ed9e
#
_cell.length_a   1.000
_cell.length_b   1.000
_cell.length_c   1.000
_cell.angle_alpha   90.00
_cell.angle_beta   90.00
_cell.angle_gamma   90.00
#
_symmetry.space_group_name_H-M   'P 1'
#
loop_
_entity.id
_entity.type
_entity.pdbx_description
1 polymer ?
#
loop_
_entity_poly.entity_id
_entity_poly.type
_entity_poly.pdbx_seq_one_letter_code
_entity_poly.pdbx_strand_id
1 'polypeptide(L)'
;MKRNEQKVENTWKTEDIFKDEAAFLACLETCRELGNELCAYDGKLDDASNLLSFLKGYEKLTCLLDDCLGYSSLLSDQDTADAHHQELKGKANALAVEVFTKLSFSDVQIMQIENLESFYASEPILERYRVYLEEVCRLKEHVLSETEEKLMASSSLMQDTPYSIFGMLNNADLKFEDAIDSKGKKHTLTTGTFIHMLEQEDEVLRESAYRNFYAGYGSMIHTLAACLNGQTNQLKFNSIARKYASSLACAVDANNVSPRVYEQLIETVHKNIHVLHKYMRVRKEVMKKEKLHMYDLYVPMVNECNVPVSFEQAKEDVLHSIQLYGTEYAKVYERGLNSRWIDVYENEGKRSGAYSSGQRVHPFVLMNFADSLDTEFTLAHEMGHAMHSYMSTKYQAPLDRHYKIFVAEVASTCNEALLMDYLRKQNSDPKFQAYLINHFMEQFRTTLFRQCMFAEFEKIINEKTANNEVLTSDTLNQIYADLNKFYYGEDVIVDDEISMEWARIPHFYMNFYVYQYATGFSAAMALSQKLLHGTQADIEAYLSFLKGGCTKSPVELLRMAGVDMASPKPIEDAIELFDSLIDEFESIMK
;
A
#
# COMPACT_ATOMS: atom_id res chain seq x y z
N MET A 1 20.48 19.79 4.53
CA MET A 1 20.74 19.87 5.99
C MET A 1 21.25 18.51 6.43
N LYS A 2 22.24 18.46 7.34
CA LYS A 2 22.68 17.19 7.92
C LYS A 2 21.74 16.76 9.06
N ARG A 3 21.71 15.46 9.39
CA ARG A 3 20.86 14.93 10.46
C ARG A 3 21.07 15.62 11.81
N ASN A 4 22.30 15.86 12.19
CA ASN A 4 22.66 16.53 13.46
C ASN A 4 22.36 18.06 13.51
N GLU A 5 21.93 18.63 12.40
CA GLU A 5 21.50 20.04 12.31
C GLU A 5 19.98 20.17 12.47
N GLN A 6 19.24 19.05 12.43
CA GLN A 6 17.80 19.03 12.67
C GLN A 6 17.50 19.39 14.13
N LYS A 7 16.44 20.17 14.34
CA LYS A 7 15.94 20.44 15.69
C LYS A 7 15.36 19.15 16.28
N VAL A 8 15.67 18.86 17.52
CA VAL A 8 15.23 17.64 18.22
C VAL A 8 13.70 17.49 18.20
N GLU A 9 12.96 18.58 18.30
CA GLU A 9 11.50 18.61 18.25
C GLU A 9 10.92 18.09 16.93
N ASN A 10 11.69 18.15 15.83
CA ASN A 10 11.30 17.70 14.50
C ASN A 10 11.84 16.30 14.15
N THR A 11 12.34 15.58 15.13
CA THR A 11 12.92 14.26 14.95
C THR A 11 12.20 13.23 15.82
N TRP A 12 12.24 11.97 15.40
CA TRP A 12 11.70 10.87 16.18
C TRP A 12 12.27 10.75 17.58
N LYS A 13 11.44 10.25 18.51
CA LYS A 13 11.83 9.89 19.85
C LYS A 13 12.01 8.36 19.94
N THR A 14 13.03 7.84 19.28
CA THR A 14 13.34 6.40 19.26
C THR A 14 13.66 5.83 20.63
N GLU A 15 14.03 6.72 21.57
CA GLU A 15 14.28 6.41 22.99
C GLU A 15 13.03 5.87 23.70
N ASP A 16 11.85 6.04 23.13
CA ASP A 16 10.61 5.44 23.66
C ASP A 16 10.54 3.93 23.38
N ILE A 17 11.26 3.39 22.37
CA ILE A 17 11.39 1.96 22.13
C ILE A 17 12.54 1.38 22.97
N PHE A 18 13.76 1.88 22.76
CA PHE A 18 14.93 1.53 23.56
C PHE A 18 15.67 2.79 24.00
N LYS A 19 15.90 2.92 25.29
CA LYS A 19 16.59 4.09 25.86
C LYS A 19 18.00 4.33 25.28
N ASP A 20 18.66 3.29 24.80
CA ASP A 20 20.00 3.30 24.23
C ASP A 20 20.27 2.01 23.44
N GLU A 21 21.37 1.99 22.69
CA GLU A 21 21.81 0.82 21.93
C GLU A 21 22.12 -0.41 22.80
N ALA A 22 22.61 -0.20 24.01
CA ALA A 22 22.89 -1.32 24.93
C ALA A 22 21.60 -2.07 25.31
N ALA A 23 20.50 -1.33 25.51
CA ALA A 23 19.19 -1.92 25.76
C ALA A 23 18.68 -2.70 24.54
N PHE A 24 18.87 -2.18 23.32
CA PHE A 24 18.55 -2.87 22.08
C PHE A 24 19.35 -4.18 21.92
N LEU A 25 20.66 -4.14 22.10
CA LEU A 25 21.51 -5.33 21.99
C LEU A 25 21.16 -6.40 23.04
N ALA A 26 20.85 -5.98 24.28
CA ALA A 26 20.36 -6.90 25.31
C ALA A 26 19.03 -7.55 24.95
N CYS A 27 18.13 -6.79 24.28
CA CYS A 27 16.87 -7.32 23.80
C CYS A 27 17.08 -8.38 22.69
N LEU A 28 18.00 -8.15 21.74
CA LEU A 28 18.35 -9.15 20.72
C LEU A 28 18.82 -10.48 21.35
N GLU A 29 19.64 -10.42 22.41
CA GLU A 29 20.07 -11.63 23.09
C GLU A 29 18.89 -12.33 23.79
N THR A 30 18.03 -11.58 24.46
CA THR A 30 16.80 -12.12 25.07
C THR A 30 15.91 -12.82 24.03
N CYS A 31 15.77 -12.23 22.81
CA CYS A 31 15.02 -12.86 21.71
C CYS A 31 15.65 -14.19 21.28
N ARG A 32 17.00 -14.25 21.21
CA ARG A 32 17.71 -15.48 20.84
C ARG A 32 17.51 -16.57 21.89
N GLU A 33 17.61 -16.22 23.17
CA GLU A 33 17.37 -17.14 24.28
C GLU A 33 15.94 -17.69 24.27
N LEU A 34 14.94 -16.82 24.17
CA LEU A 34 13.54 -17.23 24.07
C LEU A 34 13.27 -18.11 22.85
N GLY A 35 13.84 -17.78 21.68
CA GLY A 35 13.71 -18.61 20.48
C GLY A 35 14.27 -20.03 20.72
N ASN A 36 15.42 -20.15 21.40
CA ASN A 36 16.00 -21.44 21.74
C ASN A 36 15.16 -22.22 22.79
N GLU A 37 14.59 -21.54 23.78
CA GLU A 37 13.69 -22.16 24.77
C GLU A 37 12.42 -22.71 24.09
N LEU A 38 11.85 -21.97 23.12
CA LEU A 38 10.64 -22.39 22.42
C LEU A 38 10.85 -23.60 21.52
N CYS A 39 12.06 -23.87 21.05
CA CYS A 39 12.38 -25.10 20.31
C CYS A 39 12.14 -26.37 21.15
N ALA A 40 12.10 -26.28 22.48
CA ALA A 40 11.82 -27.44 23.36
C ALA A 40 10.37 -27.97 23.22
N TYR A 41 9.46 -27.20 22.57
CA TYR A 41 8.08 -27.60 22.30
C TYR A 41 7.91 -28.35 20.97
N ASP A 42 8.97 -28.51 20.17
CA ASP A 42 8.93 -29.30 18.96
C ASP A 42 8.46 -30.74 19.25
N GLY A 43 7.44 -31.19 18.51
CA GLY A 43 6.79 -32.50 18.72
C GLY A 43 5.87 -32.57 19.94
N LYS A 44 5.47 -31.44 20.56
CA LYS A 44 4.66 -31.42 21.79
C LYS A 44 3.45 -30.49 21.75
N LEU A 45 3.14 -29.87 20.62
CA LEU A 45 2.03 -28.92 20.49
C LEU A 45 0.66 -29.61 20.36
N ASP A 46 0.62 -30.93 20.37
CA ASP A 46 -0.59 -31.75 20.45
C ASP A 46 -1.17 -31.86 21.86
N ASP A 47 -0.51 -31.26 22.88
CA ASP A 47 -1.00 -31.09 24.25
C ASP A 47 -1.37 -29.61 24.50
N ALA A 48 -2.59 -29.38 25.01
CA ALA A 48 -3.14 -28.03 25.19
C ALA A 48 -2.33 -27.14 26.16
N SER A 49 -1.75 -27.72 27.21
CA SER A 49 -0.92 -26.99 28.18
C SER A 49 0.44 -26.59 27.59
N ASN A 50 1.04 -27.47 26.77
CA ASN A 50 2.24 -27.17 26.03
C ASN A 50 1.98 -26.11 24.98
N LEU A 51 0.90 -26.21 24.21
CA LEU A 51 0.48 -25.21 23.25
C LEU A 51 0.30 -23.83 23.90
N LEU A 52 -0.41 -23.77 25.03
CA LEU A 52 -0.59 -22.52 25.77
C LEU A 52 0.76 -21.93 26.22
N SER A 53 1.66 -22.76 26.72
CA SER A 53 2.99 -22.33 27.20
C SER A 53 3.84 -21.81 26.03
N PHE A 54 3.81 -22.52 24.90
CA PHE A 54 4.46 -22.10 23.66
C PHE A 54 3.92 -20.75 23.18
N LEU A 55 2.59 -20.59 23.06
CA LEU A 55 1.97 -19.35 22.55
C LEU A 55 2.26 -18.14 23.43
N LYS A 56 2.32 -18.29 24.76
CA LYS A 56 2.75 -17.21 25.67
C LYS A 56 4.19 -16.78 25.42
N GLY A 57 5.09 -17.74 25.23
CA GLY A 57 6.48 -17.46 24.90
C GLY A 57 6.63 -16.84 23.50
N TYR A 58 5.89 -17.35 22.53
CA TYR A 58 5.88 -16.86 21.16
C TYR A 58 5.34 -15.43 21.07
N GLU A 59 4.24 -15.10 21.74
CA GLU A 59 3.72 -13.75 21.87
C GLU A 59 4.77 -12.79 22.44
N LYS A 60 5.46 -13.20 23.51
CA LYS A 60 6.53 -12.38 24.10
C LYS A 60 7.68 -12.17 23.13
N LEU A 61 8.11 -13.23 22.47
CA LEU A 61 9.21 -13.21 21.50
C LEU A 61 8.89 -12.29 20.30
N THR A 62 7.71 -12.44 19.68
CA THR A 62 7.30 -11.61 18.56
C THR A 62 7.22 -10.13 18.94
N CYS A 63 6.70 -9.80 20.11
CA CYS A 63 6.68 -8.44 20.63
C CYS A 63 8.10 -7.83 20.73
N LEU A 64 9.06 -8.57 21.26
CA LEU A 64 10.43 -8.09 21.44
C LEU A 64 11.17 -7.97 20.09
N LEU A 65 10.92 -8.91 19.16
CA LEU A 65 11.47 -8.85 17.81
C LEU A 65 10.90 -7.66 17.03
N ASP A 66 9.59 -7.40 17.13
CA ASP A 66 8.96 -6.22 16.50
C ASP A 66 9.60 -4.91 16.99
N ASP A 67 9.86 -4.79 18.31
CA ASP A 67 10.55 -3.62 18.86
C ASP A 67 11.98 -3.49 18.31
N CYS A 68 12.72 -4.60 18.21
CA CYS A 68 14.09 -4.60 17.68
C CYS A 68 14.12 -4.24 16.19
N LEU A 69 13.25 -4.85 15.38
CA LEU A 69 13.14 -4.58 13.95
C LEU A 69 12.71 -3.14 13.69
N GLY A 70 11.72 -2.66 14.44
CA GLY A 70 11.25 -1.29 14.35
C GLY A 70 12.33 -0.28 14.69
N TYR A 71 12.94 -0.39 15.86
CA TYR A 71 14.01 0.51 16.31
C TYR A 71 15.16 0.61 15.31
N SER A 72 15.70 -0.53 14.89
CA SER A 72 16.84 -0.57 13.98
C SER A 72 16.50 -0.05 12.57
N SER A 73 15.26 -0.28 12.10
CA SER A 73 14.79 0.27 10.83
C SER A 73 14.62 1.79 10.90
N LEU A 74 14.03 2.31 11.98
CA LEU A 74 13.88 3.75 12.18
C LEU A 74 15.25 4.45 12.21
N LEU A 75 16.24 3.91 12.92
CA LEU A 75 17.59 4.46 12.94
C LEU A 75 18.22 4.48 11.54
N SER A 76 18.10 3.39 10.78
CA SER A 76 18.62 3.31 9.41
C SER A 76 17.92 4.30 8.47
N ASP A 77 16.62 4.52 8.62
CA ASP A 77 15.84 5.37 7.71
C ASP A 77 16.03 6.88 7.98
N GLN A 78 16.52 7.28 9.16
CA GLN A 78 16.94 8.65 9.46
C GLN A 78 18.20 9.09 8.67
N ASP A 79 19.09 8.13 8.41
CA ASP A 79 20.30 8.30 7.61
C ASP A 79 20.72 6.95 7.06
N THR A 80 20.33 6.70 5.81
CA THR A 80 20.60 5.43 5.10
C THR A 80 22.08 5.26 4.75
N ALA A 81 22.91 6.29 4.88
CA ALA A 81 24.36 6.23 4.65
C ALA A 81 25.13 5.87 5.92
N ASP A 82 24.50 5.85 7.10
CA ASP A 82 25.15 5.49 8.35
C ASP A 82 25.37 3.96 8.42
N ALA A 83 26.64 3.57 8.27
CA ALA A 83 27.03 2.15 8.25
C ALA A 83 26.76 1.43 9.60
N HIS A 84 26.80 2.16 10.73
CA HIS A 84 26.50 1.59 12.04
C HIS A 84 25.01 1.25 12.18
N HIS A 85 24.11 2.16 11.76
CA HIS A 85 22.68 1.89 11.77
C HIS A 85 22.29 0.76 10.81
N GLN A 86 22.95 0.67 9.65
CA GLN A 86 22.78 -0.47 8.75
C GLN A 86 23.21 -1.80 9.39
N GLU A 87 24.32 -1.80 10.15
CA GLU A 87 24.79 -2.98 10.89
C GLU A 87 23.76 -3.42 11.95
N LEU A 88 23.20 -2.49 12.73
CA LEU A 88 22.17 -2.79 13.73
C LEU A 88 20.93 -3.41 13.09
N LYS A 89 20.47 -2.84 11.98
CA LYS A 89 19.35 -3.37 11.18
C LYS A 89 19.65 -4.77 10.63
N GLY A 90 20.87 -4.97 10.12
CA GLY A 90 21.33 -6.29 9.66
C GLY A 90 21.31 -7.34 10.77
N LYS A 91 21.75 -7.00 11.99
CA LYS A 91 21.71 -7.89 13.16
C LYS A 91 20.29 -8.29 13.56
N ALA A 92 19.35 -7.32 13.60
CA ALA A 92 17.96 -7.59 13.94
C ALA A 92 17.29 -8.50 12.89
N ASN A 93 17.47 -8.21 11.60
CA ASN A 93 16.94 -9.03 10.52
C ASN A 93 17.50 -10.46 10.52
N ALA A 94 18.82 -10.62 10.69
CA ALA A 94 19.45 -11.93 10.75
C ALA A 94 18.93 -12.77 11.93
N LEU A 95 18.74 -12.15 13.11
CA LEU A 95 18.16 -12.82 14.26
C LEU A 95 16.71 -13.23 14.03
N ALA A 96 15.90 -12.36 13.43
CA ALA A 96 14.50 -12.69 13.11
C ALA A 96 14.42 -13.91 12.18
N VAL A 97 15.23 -13.94 11.12
CA VAL A 97 15.31 -15.09 10.20
C VAL A 97 15.76 -16.36 10.96
N GLU A 98 16.81 -16.26 11.80
CA GLU A 98 17.28 -17.40 12.60
C GLU A 98 16.18 -17.97 13.48
N VAL A 99 15.48 -17.12 14.23
CA VAL A 99 14.47 -17.52 15.20
C VAL A 99 13.23 -18.11 14.50
N PHE A 100 12.69 -17.43 13.49
CA PHE A 100 11.51 -17.94 12.77
C PHE A 100 11.80 -19.22 12.00
N THR A 101 13.02 -19.40 11.49
CA THR A 101 13.44 -20.67 10.88
C THR A 101 13.43 -21.82 11.91
N LYS A 102 13.93 -21.58 13.11
CA LYS A 102 13.91 -22.58 14.19
C LYS A 102 12.49 -22.94 14.64
N LEU A 103 11.58 -21.98 14.64
CA LEU A 103 10.19 -22.15 15.09
C LEU A 103 9.21 -22.55 13.97
N SER A 104 9.68 -22.80 12.75
CA SER A 104 8.83 -23.17 11.61
C SER A 104 8.02 -24.46 11.78
N PHE A 105 8.39 -25.31 12.75
CA PHE A 105 7.62 -26.50 13.13
C PHE A 105 6.23 -26.16 13.72
N SER A 106 6.10 -24.96 14.32
CA SER A 106 4.91 -24.62 15.10
C SER A 106 3.63 -24.61 14.26
N ASP A 107 3.64 -23.92 13.11
CA ASP A 107 2.46 -23.84 12.26
C ASP A 107 2.06 -25.21 11.72
N VAL A 108 3.04 -26.03 11.33
CA VAL A 108 2.80 -27.41 10.86
C VAL A 108 2.14 -28.26 11.94
N GLN A 109 2.62 -28.19 13.19
CA GLN A 109 2.03 -28.96 14.30
C GLN A 109 0.67 -28.43 14.72
N ILE A 110 0.48 -27.11 14.75
CA ILE A 110 -0.84 -26.50 15.05
C ILE A 110 -1.88 -26.95 14.01
N MET A 111 -1.54 -26.96 12.71
CA MET A 111 -2.43 -27.45 11.66
C MET A 111 -2.79 -28.93 11.79
N GLN A 112 -1.97 -29.74 12.47
CA GLN A 112 -2.26 -31.16 12.71
C GLN A 112 -3.26 -31.39 13.84
N ILE A 113 -3.56 -30.38 14.67
CA ILE A 113 -4.57 -30.48 15.72
C ILE A 113 -5.94 -30.73 15.08
N GLU A 114 -6.55 -31.87 15.43
CA GLU A 114 -7.84 -32.27 14.83
C GLU A 114 -9.02 -31.50 15.41
N ASN A 115 -8.95 -31.11 16.69
CA ASN A 115 -10.07 -30.46 17.40
C ASN A 115 -9.58 -29.36 18.35
N LEU A 116 -9.47 -28.14 17.87
CA LEU A 116 -9.12 -26.98 18.67
C LEU A 116 -10.14 -26.69 19.79
N GLU A 117 -11.42 -27.00 19.59
CA GLU A 117 -12.44 -26.78 20.61
C GLU A 117 -12.18 -27.61 21.89
N SER A 118 -11.62 -28.82 21.76
CA SER A 118 -11.20 -29.61 22.91
C SER A 118 -10.03 -28.96 23.67
N PHE A 119 -9.15 -28.25 22.98
CA PHE A 119 -8.05 -27.50 23.57
C PHE A 119 -8.57 -26.29 24.35
N TYR A 120 -9.50 -25.52 23.78
CA TYR A 120 -10.13 -24.39 24.48
C TYR A 120 -10.93 -24.84 25.71
N ALA A 121 -11.57 -26.01 25.64
CA ALA A 121 -12.31 -26.56 26.79
C ALA A 121 -11.37 -27.00 27.92
N SER A 122 -10.18 -27.55 27.61
CA SER A 122 -9.20 -27.98 28.62
C SER A 122 -8.35 -26.85 29.18
N GLU A 123 -8.02 -25.87 28.32
CA GLU A 123 -7.22 -24.67 28.67
C GLU A 123 -7.94 -23.41 28.17
N PRO A 124 -8.92 -22.85 28.92
CA PRO A 124 -9.74 -21.72 28.48
C PRO A 124 -8.96 -20.45 28.10
N ILE A 125 -7.71 -20.29 28.58
CA ILE A 125 -6.86 -19.16 28.24
C ILE A 125 -6.46 -19.21 26.75
N LEU A 126 -6.49 -20.38 26.10
CA LEU A 126 -6.23 -20.52 24.67
C LEU A 126 -7.24 -19.76 23.80
N GLU A 127 -8.45 -19.47 24.29
CA GLU A 127 -9.42 -18.63 23.61
C GLU A 127 -8.85 -17.26 23.21
N ARG A 128 -7.90 -16.73 23.95
CA ARG A 128 -7.22 -15.49 23.62
C ARG A 128 -6.44 -15.59 22.29
N TYR A 129 -6.03 -16.77 21.91
CA TYR A 129 -5.26 -17.05 20.71
C TYR A 129 -6.11 -17.65 19.58
N ARG A 130 -7.44 -17.67 19.73
CA ARG A 130 -8.35 -18.30 18.76
C ARG A 130 -8.14 -17.75 17.35
N VAL A 131 -8.06 -16.43 17.19
CA VAL A 131 -7.88 -15.79 15.86
C VAL A 131 -6.59 -16.28 15.19
N TYR A 132 -5.48 -16.25 15.91
CA TYR A 132 -4.19 -16.74 15.41
C TYR A 132 -4.25 -18.23 15.03
N LEU A 133 -4.78 -19.08 15.92
CA LEU A 133 -4.86 -20.52 15.71
C LEU A 133 -5.78 -20.89 14.53
N GLU A 134 -6.92 -20.23 14.40
CA GLU A 134 -7.85 -20.42 13.29
C GLU A 134 -7.25 -19.96 11.96
N GLU A 135 -6.50 -18.85 11.93
CA GLU A 135 -5.81 -18.37 10.72
C GLU A 135 -4.71 -19.34 10.28
N VAL A 136 -3.93 -19.91 11.21
CA VAL A 136 -2.95 -20.97 10.90
C VAL A 136 -3.66 -22.19 10.34
N CYS A 137 -4.74 -22.66 10.99
CA CYS A 137 -5.48 -23.85 10.54
C CYS A 137 -6.23 -23.64 9.21
N ARG A 138 -6.61 -22.41 8.86
CA ARG A 138 -7.26 -22.06 7.59
C ARG A 138 -6.41 -22.49 6.39
N LEU A 139 -5.10 -22.38 6.51
CA LEU A 139 -4.15 -22.71 5.44
C LEU A 139 -3.88 -24.21 5.27
N LYS A 140 -4.45 -25.07 6.13
CA LYS A 140 -4.17 -26.52 6.19
C LYS A 140 -4.30 -27.24 4.84
N GLU A 141 -5.31 -26.90 4.02
CA GLU A 141 -5.54 -27.52 2.71
C GLU A 141 -4.45 -27.17 1.68
N HIS A 142 -3.72 -26.08 1.91
CA HIS A 142 -2.69 -25.51 1.03
C HIS A 142 -1.26 -25.78 1.50
N VAL A 143 -1.11 -26.43 2.66
CA VAL A 143 0.18 -26.86 3.19
C VAL A 143 0.55 -28.21 2.59
N LEU A 144 1.80 -28.35 2.21
CA LEU A 144 2.36 -29.54 1.59
C LEU A 144 3.02 -30.44 2.64
N SER A 145 3.47 -31.63 2.22
CA SER A 145 4.30 -32.48 3.09
C SER A 145 5.63 -31.78 3.42
N GLU A 146 6.25 -32.16 4.51
CA GLU A 146 7.54 -31.58 4.96
C GLU A 146 8.61 -31.62 3.85
N THR A 147 8.67 -32.70 3.08
CA THR A 147 9.61 -32.86 1.97
C THR A 147 9.29 -31.88 0.83
N GLU A 148 8.02 -31.71 0.51
CA GLU A 148 7.56 -30.79 -0.53
C GLU A 148 7.77 -29.33 -0.10
N GLU A 149 7.48 -28.97 1.17
CA GLU A 149 7.75 -27.61 1.70
C GLU A 149 9.25 -27.27 1.65
N LYS A 150 10.13 -28.23 1.99
CA LYS A 150 11.58 -28.04 1.84
C LYS A 150 11.99 -27.84 0.38
N LEU A 151 11.35 -28.55 -0.56
CA LEU A 151 11.60 -28.36 -1.99
C LEU A 151 11.11 -26.99 -2.46
N MET A 152 9.91 -26.58 -2.05
CA MET A 152 9.36 -25.24 -2.36
C MET A 152 10.26 -24.13 -1.79
N ALA A 153 10.69 -24.23 -0.55
CA ALA A 153 11.61 -23.29 0.06
C ALA A 153 12.96 -23.23 -0.69
N SER A 154 13.49 -24.37 -1.12
CA SER A 154 14.74 -24.42 -1.89
C SER A 154 14.60 -23.81 -3.29
N SER A 155 13.40 -23.75 -3.85
CA SER A 155 13.15 -23.15 -5.15
C SER A 155 12.95 -21.62 -5.09
N SER A 156 12.81 -21.01 -3.92
CA SER A 156 12.44 -19.59 -3.76
C SER A 156 13.42 -18.65 -4.45
N LEU A 157 14.73 -18.86 -4.31
CA LEU A 157 15.75 -18.04 -4.98
C LEU A 157 15.65 -18.09 -6.52
N MET A 158 15.27 -19.24 -7.06
CA MET A 158 15.04 -19.38 -8.49
C MET A 158 13.73 -18.68 -8.91
N GLN A 159 12.72 -18.73 -8.07
CA GLN A 159 11.44 -18.08 -8.31
C GLN A 159 11.53 -16.55 -8.31
N ASP A 160 12.43 -15.96 -7.52
CA ASP A 160 12.66 -14.50 -7.46
C ASP A 160 13.44 -13.95 -8.65
N THR A 161 13.99 -14.82 -9.52
CA THR A 161 14.83 -14.43 -10.66
C THR A 161 14.13 -13.44 -11.62
N PRO A 162 12.85 -13.63 -12.02
CA PRO A 162 12.17 -12.70 -12.94
C PRO A 162 12.13 -11.26 -12.39
N TYR A 163 11.77 -11.10 -11.11
CA TYR A 163 11.76 -9.79 -10.46
C TYR A 163 13.16 -9.20 -10.31
N SER A 164 14.14 -10.02 -9.97
CA SER A 164 15.54 -9.59 -9.84
C SER A 164 16.10 -9.07 -11.19
N ILE A 165 15.84 -9.77 -12.31
CA ILE A 165 16.23 -9.32 -13.65
C ILE A 165 15.52 -8.02 -14.01
N PHE A 166 14.21 -7.92 -13.79
CA PHE A 166 13.45 -6.68 -13.96
C PHE A 166 14.10 -5.52 -13.19
N GLY A 167 14.43 -5.74 -11.92
CA GLY A 167 15.05 -4.73 -11.06
C GLY A 167 16.40 -4.23 -11.60
N MET A 168 17.26 -5.14 -12.08
CA MET A 168 18.56 -4.77 -12.69
C MET A 168 18.36 -3.96 -13.98
N LEU A 169 17.50 -4.43 -14.88
CA LEU A 169 17.17 -3.71 -16.10
C LEU A 169 16.61 -2.32 -15.80
N ASN A 170 15.57 -2.24 -14.96
CA ASN A 170 14.84 -1.00 -14.69
C ASN A 170 15.69 0.05 -13.96
N ASN A 171 16.53 -0.37 -13.01
CA ASN A 171 17.22 0.55 -12.11
C ASN A 171 18.68 0.82 -12.50
N ALA A 172 19.32 -0.08 -13.28
CA ALA A 172 20.74 0.02 -13.60
C ALA A 172 21.06 0.11 -15.10
N ASP A 173 20.45 -0.75 -15.92
CA ASP A 173 20.91 -0.94 -17.30
C ASP A 173 20.18 -0.04 -18.29
N LEU A 174 18.87 0.21 -18.09
CA LEU A 174 18.09 1.07 -18.98
C LEU A 174 18.64 2.50 -18.99
N LYS A 175 18.81 3.03 -20.20
CA LYS A 175 19.22 4.41 -20.46
C LYS A 175 18.19 5.05 -21.38
N PHE A 176 17.96 6.33 -21.15
CA PHE A 176 17.00 7.11 -21.91
C PHE A 176 17.74 8.25 -22.60
N GLU A 177 17.32 8.59 -23.82
CA GLU A 177 17.76 9.83 -24.47
C GLU A 177 17.16 11.03 -23.72
N ASP A 178 17.93 12.13 -23.64
CA ASP A 178 17.46 13.36 -23.00
C ASP A 178 16.17 13.88 -23.66
N ALA A 179 15.23 14.36 -22.84
CA ALA A 179 14.05 15.08 -23.34
C ALA A 179 14.44 16.49 -23.79
N ILE A 180 13.72 17.05 -24.76
CA ILE A 180 13.98 18.36 -25.34
C ILE A 180 12.74 19.24 -25.13
N ASP A 181 12.92 20.46 -24.61
CA ASP A 181 11.85 21.44 -24.44
C ASP A 181 11.63 22.29 -25.71
N SER A 182 10.58 23.11 -25.72
CA SER A 182 10.22 24.01 -26.83
C SER A 182 11.31 25.03 -27.18
N LYS A 183 12.28 25.26 -26.31
CA LYS A 183 13.45 26.16 -26.51
C LYS A 183 14.69 25.41 -27.00
N GLY A 184 14.61 24.09 -27.21
CA GLY A 184 15.71 23.24 -27.63
C GLY A 184 16.69 22.87 -26.50
N LYS A 185 16.34 23.13 -25.23
CA LYS A 185 17.14 22.74 -24.08
C LYS A 185 16.93 21.26 -23.77
N LYS A 186 18.02 20.57 -23.48
CA LYS A 186 18.01 19.17 -23.06
C LYS A 186 17.78 19.04 -21.54
N HIS A 187 16.97 18.05 -21.18
CA HIS A 187 16.64 17.67 -19.81
C HIS A 187 16.95 16.19 -19.62
N THR A 188 17.75 15.86 -18.62
CA THR A 188 18.12 14.46 -18.34
C THR A 188 16.90 13.64 -17.92
N LEU A 189 16.58 12.63 -18.73
CA LEU A 189 15.44 11.75 -18.53
C LEU A 189 15.86 10.50 -17.75
N THR A 190 15.16 10.25 -16.66
CA THR A 190 15.29 9.06 -15.82
C THR A 190 13.90 8.58 -15.38
N THR A 191 13.81 7.40 -14.77
CA THR A 191 12.55 6.93 -14.15
C THR A 191 12.01 7.91 -13.11
N GLY A 192 12.91 8.57 -12.35
CA GLY A 192 12.53 9.55 -11.31
C GLY A 192 12.10 10.91 -11.87
N THR A 193 12.60 11.34 -13.05
CA THR A 193 12.26 12.65 -13.63
C THR A 193 11.11 12.58 -14.64
N PHE A 194 10.73 11.38 -15.06
CA PHE A 194 9.74 11.18 -16.13
C PHE A 194 8.38 11.82 -15.83
N ILE A 195 7.76 11.46 -14.71
CA ILE A 195 6.41 12.01 -14.35
C ILE A 195 6.49 13.52 -14.18
N HIS A 196 7.52 14.03 -13.50
CA HIS A 196 7.71 15.48 -13.34
C HIS A 196 7.80 16.24 -14.68
N MET A 197 8.39 15.62 -15.72
CA MET A 197 8.39 16.20 -17.06
C MET A 197 7.01 16.17 -17.71
N LEU A 198 6.17 15.15 -17.43
CA LEU A 198 4.80 15.07 -17.94
C LEU A 198 3.85 16.06 -17.26
N GLU A 199 4.19 16.56 -16.08
CA GLU A 199 3.44 17.58 -15.35
C GLU A 199 3.69 19.00 -15.87
N GLN A 200 4.73 19.22 -16.67
CA GLN A 200 5.09 20.55 -17.18
C GLN A 200 4.10 21.05 -18.25
N GLU A 201 3.90 22.37 -18.32
CA GLU A 201 3.05 23.00 -19.35
C GLU A 201 3.62 22.88 -20.78
N ASP A 202 4.93 22.71 -20.92
CA ASP A 202 5.62 22.60 -22.22
C ASP A 202 5.30 21.25 -22.89
N GLU A 203 4.42 21.27 -23.88
CA GLU A 203 3.97 20.09 -24.63
C GLU A 203 5.12 19.40 -25.36
N VAL A 204 6.08 20.16 -25.92
CA VAL A 204 7.24 19.60 -26.61
C VAL A 204 8.11 18.78 -25.63
N LEU A 205 8.28 19.29 -24.41
CA LEU A 205 8.99 18.56 -23.36
C LEU A 205 8.26 17.27 -22.99
N ARG A 206 6.94 17.34 -22.78
CA ARG A 206 6.13 16.16 -22.43
C ARG A 206 6.20 15.09 -23.52
N GLU A 207 5.96 15.45 -24.77
CA GLU A 207 6.01 14.52 -25.88
C GLU A 207 7.41 13.92 -26.04
N SER A 208 8.47 14.74 -25.99
CA SER A 208 9.85 14.29 -26.08
C SER A 208 10.21 13.33 -24.94
N ALA A 209 9.86 13.67 -23.69
CA ALA A 209 10.09 12.79 -22.54
C ALA A 209 9.35 11.46 -22.71
N TYR A 210 8.08 11.51 -23.11
CA TYR A 210 7.25 10.33 -23.29
C TYR A 210 7.80 9.36 -24.33
N ARG A 211 8.10 9.85 -25.53
CA ARG A 211 8.64 9.02 -26.61
C ARG A 211 10.01 8.43 -26.28
N ASN A 212 10.92 9.24 -25.74
CA ASN A 212 12.26 8.79 -25.38
C ASN A 212 12.24 7.78 -24.22
N PHE A 213 11.33 7.95 -23.28
CA PHE A 213 11.16 7.02 -22.17
C PHE A 213 10.73 5.63 -22.65
N TYR A 214 9.66 5.57 -23.44
CA TYR A 214 9.19 4.28 -23.96
C TYR A 214 10.11 3.69 -25.04
N ALA A 215 10.86 4.49 -25.78
CA ALA A 215 11.93 3.97 -26.67
C ALA A 215 13.00 3.21 -25.87
N GLY A 216 13.36 3.70 -24.68
CA GLY A 216 14.24 2.97 -23.75
C GLY A 216 13.70 1.61 -23.38
N TYR A 217 12.46 1.52 -22.93
CA TYR A 217 11.80 0.23 -22.59
C TYR A 217 11.63 -0.65 -23.84
N GLY A 218 11.29 -0.08 -24.99
CA GLY A 218 11.17 -0.77 -26.26
C GLY A 218 12.46 -1.51 -26.67
N SER A 219 13.63 -0.95 -26.33
CA SER A 219 14.92 -1.60 -26.62
C SER A 219 15.12 -2.93 -25.89
N MET A 220 14.41 -3.16 -24.76
CA MET A 220 14.49 -4.36 -23.91
C MET A 220 13.17 -5.11 -23.79
N ILE A 221 12.18 -4.79 -24.64
CA ILE A 221 10.80 -5.25 -24.50
C ILE A 221 10.66 -6.78 -24.48
N HIS A 222 11.47 -7.50 -25.28
CA HIS A 222 11.43 -8.96 -25.31
C HIS A 222 11.97 -9.59 -24.01
N THR A 223 13.00 -9.00 -23.43
CA THR A 223 13.55 -9.45 -22.13
C THR A 223 12.55 -9.20 -21.02
N LEU A 224 11.93 -8.02 -20.99
CA LEU A 224 10.90 -7.67 -20.01
C LEU A 224 9.66 -8.57 -20.16
N ALA A 225 9.24 -8.90 -21.37
CA ALA A 225 8.17 -9.86 -21.62
C ALA A 225 8.52 -11.27 -21.11
N ALA A 226 9.75 -11.72 -21.30
CA ALA A 226 10.22 -13.00 -20.77
C ALA A 226 10.22 -13.01 -19.22
N CYS A 227 10.62 -11.91 -18.59
CA CYS A 227 10.57 -11.76 -17.14
C CYS A 227 9.12 -11.85 -16.62
N LEU A 228 8.19 -11.08 -17.20
CA LEU A 228 6.79 -11.09 -16.77
C LEU A 228 6.13 -12.46 -17.04
N ASN A 229 6.42 -13.11 -18.16
CA ASN A 229 5.98 -14.48 -18.42
C ASN A 229 6.56 -15.47 -17.38
N GLY A 230 7.80 -15.27 -16.94
CA GLY A 230 8.40 -16.04 -15.84
C GLY A 230 7.63 -15.87 -14.53
N GLN A 231 7.26 -14.63 -14.20
CA GLN A 231 6.49 -14.30 -12.99
C GLN A 231 5.10 -14.96 -12.98
N THR A 232 4.35 -14.87 -14.09
CA THR A 232 3.04 -15.52 -14.17
C THR A 232 3.11 -17.04 -14.11
N ASN A 233 4.16 -17.66 -14.69
CA ASN A 233 4.40 -19.10 -14.57
C ASN A 233 4.81 -19.51 -13.15
N GLN A 234 5.57 -18.70 -12.42
CA GLN A 234 5.87 -18.91 -11.01
C GLN A 234 4.59 -18.96 -10.16
N LEU A 235 3.70 -17.99 -10.32
CA LEU A 235 2.43 -17.97 -9.59
C LEU A 235 1.54 -19.16 -9.96
N LYS A 236 1.47 -19.51 -11.24
CA LYS A 236 0.78 -20.73 -11.71
C LYS A 236 1.35 -21.98 -11.05
N PHE A 237 2.67 -22.12 -11.01
CA PHE A 237 3.32 -23.26 -10.36
C PHE A 237 2.93 -23.34 -8.88
N ASN A 238 3.01 -22.21 -8.14
CA ASN A 238 2.65 -22.15 -6.73
C ASN A 238 1.17 -22.49 -6.51
N SER A 239 0.27 -21.97 -7.35
CA SER A 239 -1.16 -22.26 -7.23
C SER A 239 -1.49 -23.74 -7.42
N ILE A 240 -0.86 -24.39 -8.40
CA ILE A 240 -1.03 -25.83 -8.64
C ILE A 240 -0.43 -26.66 -7.50
N ALA A 241 0.81 -26.37 -7.10
CA ALA A 241 1.50 -27.08 -6.04
C ALA A 241 0.70 -27.05 -4.74
N ARG A 242 0.18 -25.86 -4.38
CA ARG A 242 -0.60 -25.63 -3.15
C ARG A 242 -2.11 -25.88 -3.31
N LYS A 243 -2.56 -26.49 -4.41
CA LYS A 243 -3.93 -26.92 -4.66
C LYS A 243 -4.98 -25.81 -4.66
N TYR A 244 -4.60 -24.61 -5.07
CA TYR A 244 -5.55 -23.53 -5.30
C TYR A 244 -6.28 -23.71 -6.64
N ALA A 245 -7.53 -23.23 -6.69
CA ALA A 245 -8.36 -23.32 -7.90
C ALA A 245 -7.83 -22.47 -9.08
N SER A 246 -7.08 -21.39 -8.77
CA SER A 246 -6.49 -20.50 -9.77
C SER A 246 -5.33 -19.69 -9.18
N SER A 247 -4.52 -19.04 -10.05
CA SER A 247 -3.50 -18.09 -9.65
C SER A 247 -4.10 -16.92 -8.84
N LEU A 248 -5.27 -16.41 -9.24
CA LEU A 248 -5.98 -15.37 -8.50
C LEU A 248 -6.36 -15.86 -7.10
N ALA A 249 -6.96 -17.05 -6.97
CA ALA A 249 -7.33 -17.59 -5.66
C ALA A 249 -6.12 -17.74 -4.74
N CYS A 250 -4.98 -18.22 -5.27
CA CYS A 250 -3.73 -18.31 -4.53
C CYS A 250 -3.23 -16.94 -4.03
N ALA A 251 -3.29 -15.94 -4.88
CA ALA A 251 -2.76 -14.62 -4.56
C ALA A 251 -3.60 -13.86 -3.51
N VAL A 252 -4.93 -13.90 -3.63
CA VAL A 252 -5.82 -13.15 -2.72
C VAL A 252 -6.02 -13.84 -1.36
N ASP A 253 -5.68 -15.13 -1.26
CA ASP A 253 -5.81 -15.91 -0.03
C ASP A 253 -4.91 -15.39 1.11
N ALA A 254 -3.76 -14.80 0.79
CA ALA A 254 -2.88 -14.15 1.76
C ALA A 254 -3.60 -13.06 2.59
N ASN A 255 -4.59 -12.41 2.00
CA ASN A 255 -5.44 -11.42 2.66
C ASN A 255 -6.77 -12.00 3.17
N ASN A 256 -7.00 -13.30 3.00
CA ASN A 256 -8.29 -13.92 3.29
C ASN A 256 -9.45 -13.20 2.57
N VAL A 257 -9.28 -12.96 1.26
CA VAL A 257 -10.25 -12.28 0.40
C VAL A 257 -10.71 -13.22 -0.70
N SER A 258 -12.01 -13.22 -0.98
CA SER A 258 -12.56 -14.02 -2.08
C SER A 258 -12.14 -13.44 -3.45
N PRO A 259 -11.79 -14.29 -4.45
CA PRO A 259 -11.61 -13.87 -5.84
C PRO A 259 -12.77 -13.02 -6.39
N ARG A 260 -13.98 -13.22 -5.89
CA ARG A 260 -15.16 -12.46 -6.28
C ARG A 260 -15.03 -10.95 -6.01
N VAL A 261 -14.31 -10.54 -4.99
CA VAL A 261 -14.05 -9.11 -4.70
C VAL A 261 -13.24 -8.48 -5.83
N TYR A 262 -12.24 -9.20 -6.32
CA TYR A 262 -11.42 -8.75 -7.45
C TYR A 262 -12.24 -8.64 -8.75
N GLU A 263 -13.03 -9.66 -9.06
CA GLU A 263 -13.88 -9.67 -10.24
C GLU A 263 -14.96 -8.59 -10.19
N GLN A 264 -15.57 -8.41 -9.01
CA GLN A 264 -16.59 -7.37 -8.76
C GLN A 264 -16.06 -5.96 -8.98
N LEU A 265 -14.80 -5.70 -8.62
CA LEU A 265 -14.15 -4.41 -8.90
C LEU A 265 -14.15 -4.13 -10.41
N ILE A 266 -13.64 -5.04 -11.22
CA ILE A 266 -13.54 -4.87 -12.68
C ILE A 266 -14.93 -4.72 -13.30
N GLU A 267 -15.87 -5.61 -12.96
CA GLU A 267 -17.24 -5.57 -13.47
C GLU A 267 -17.94 -4.23 -13.17
N THR A 268 -17.75 -3.71 -11.96
CA THR A 268 -18.41 -2.46 -11.53
C THR A 268 -17.78 -1.24 -12.22
N VAL A 269 -16.45 -1.21 -12.33
CA VAL A 269 -15.77 -0.14 -13.07
C VAL A 269 -16.17 -0.15 -14.54
N HIS A 270 -16.25 -1.32 -15.19
CA HIS A 270 -16.72 -1.43 -16.58
C HIS A 270 -18.12 -0.85 -16.79
N LYS A 271 -19.07 -1.17 -15.91
CA LYS A 271 -20.43 -0.64 -15.98
C LYS A 271 -20.48 0.89 -15.90
N ASN A 272 -19.54 1.49 -15.19
CA ASN A 272 -19.51 2.91 -14.90
C ASN A 272 -18.36 3.65 -15.61
N ILE A 273 -17.72 3.02 -16.60
CA ILE A 273 -16.55 3.59 -17.30
C ILE A 273 -16.84 4.93 -17.97
N HIS A 274 -18.11 5.18 -18.33
CA HIS A 274 -18.57 6.44 -18.93
C HIS A 274 -18.26 7.66 -18.05
N VAL A 275 -18.10 7.51 -16.74
CA VAL A 275 -17.74 8.60 -15.84
C VAL A 275 -16.26 9.00 -16.04
N LEU A 276 -15.36 8.03 -16.24
CA LEU A 276 -13.98 8.35 -16.62
C LEU A 276 -13.92 9.01 -18.00
N HIS A 277 -14.74 8.56 -18.97
CA HIS A 277 -14.82 9.21 -20.27
C HIS A 277 -15.34 10.65 -20.17
N LYS A 278 -16.33 10.93 -19.29
CA LYS A 278 -16.77 12.29 -18.97
C LYS A 278 -15.63 13.14 -18.43
N TYR A 279 -14.83 12.60 -17.50
CA TYR A 279 -13.66 13.28 -16.96
C TYR A 279 -12.63 13.61 -18.06
N MET A 280 -12.34 12.68 -18.97
CA MET A 280 -11.43 12.93 -20.09
C MET A 280 -11.94 14.04 -21.01
N ARG A 281 -13.25 14.08 -21.28
CA ARG A 281 -13.88 15.14 -22.07
C ARG A 281 -13.72 16.50 -21.38
N VAL A 282 -14.04 16.61 -20.08
CA VAL A 282 -13.89 17.87 -19.33
C VAL A 282 -12.42 18.30 -19.30
N ARG A 283 -11.48 17.37 -19.08
CA ARG A 283 -10.05 17.63 -19.14
C ARG A 283 -9.62 18.21 -20.47
N LYS A 284 -10.07 17.58 -21.58
CA LYS A 284 -9.81 18.04 -22.95
C LYS A 284 -10.32 19.48 -23.17
N GLU A 285 -11.54 19.79 -22.70
CA GLU A 285 -12.16 21.12 -22.86
C GLU A 285 -11.42 22.19 -22.06
N VAL A 286 -11.09 21.92 -20.79
CA VAL A 286 -10.32 22.83 -19.92
C VAL A 286 -8.92 23.10 -20.48
N MET A 287 -8.24 22.07 -20.98
CA MET A 287 -6.93 22.19 -21.62
C MET A 287 -7.00 22.78 -23.04
N LYS A 288 -8.21 23.03 -23.59
CA LYS A 288 -8.45 23.58 -24.93
C LYS A 288 -7.78 22.78 -26.04
N LYS A 289 -7.80 21.45 -25.93
CA LYS A 289 -7.26 20.53 -26.91
C LYS A 289 -8.36 19.93 -27.78
N GLU A 290 -8.04 19.61 -29.03
CA GLU A 290 -8.94 18.86 -29.91
C GLU A 290 -9.07 17.40 -29.43
N LYS A 291 -7.96 16.79 -29.05
CA LYS A 291 -7.84 15.50 -28.36
C LYS A 291 -6.70 15.55 -27.36
N LEU A 292 -6.78 14.73 -26.31
CA LEU A 292 -5.68 14.52 -25.38
C LEU A 292 -4.77 13.42 -25.91
N HIS A 293 -3.48 13.54 -25.69
CA HIS A 293 -2.50 12.45 -25.81
C HIS A 293 -2.24 11.82 -24.45
N MET A 294 -1.69 10.60 -24.42
CA MET A 294 -1.35 9.93 -23.16
C MET A 294 -0.37 10.74 -22.29
N TYR A 295 0.51 11.53 -22.92
CA TYR A 295 1.44 12.43 -22.23
C TYR A 295 0.79 13.72 -21.69
N ASP A 296 -0.48 14.00 -22.02
CA ASP A 296 -1.24 15.13 -21.47
C ASP A 296 -1.97 14.80 -20.15
N LEU A 297 -2.05 13.54 -19.78
CA LEU A 297 -2.88 13.09 -18.66
C LEU A 297 -2.31 13.47 -17.28
N TYR A 298 -1.07 13.93 -17.21
CA TYR A 298 -0.42 14.31 -15.94
C TYR A 298 -0.36 15.82 -15.72
N VAL A 299 -0.62 16.63 -16.77
CA VAL A 299 -0.62 18.09 -16.65
C VAL A 299 -1.76 18.52 -15.74
N PRO A 300 -1.53 19.33 -14.70
CA PRO A 300 -2.61 19.89 -13.89
C PRO A 300 -3.57 20.74 -14.73
N MET A 301 -4.87 20.54 -14.58
CA MET A 301 -5.88 21.38 -15.23
C MET A 301 -6.00 22.76 -14.61
N VAL A 302 -5.60 22.88 -13.36
CA VAL A 302 -5.55 24.13 -12.62
C VAL A 302 -4.12 24.34 -12.17
N ASN A 303 -3.55 25.49 -12.52
CA ASN A 303 -2.21 25.84 -12.08
C ASN A 303 -2.14 25.85 -10.55
N GLU A 304 -1.03 25.38 -9.99
CA GLU A 304 -0.81 25.33 -8.55
C GLU A 304 -1.27 26.64 -7.89
N CYS A 305 -2.17 26.50 -6.95
CA CYS A 305 -2.34 27.52 -5.95
C CYS A 305 -1.12 27.40 -5.04
N ASN A 306 -0.05 28.13 -5.32
CA ASN A 306 1.11 28.24 -4.45
C ASN A 306 0.71 28.89 -3.11
N VAL A 307 -0.05 28.14 -2.32
CA VAL A 307 -0.34 28.48 -0.93
C VAL A 307 0.72 27.75 -0.10
N PRO A 308 1.74 28.44 0.39
CA PRO A 308 2.69 27.81 1.29
C PRO A 308 1.95 27.42 2.58
N VAL A 309 2.04 26.17 2.95
CA VAL A 309 1.45 25.64 4.19
C VAL A 309 2.59 25.24 5.10
N SER A 310 2.81 25.99 6.20
CA SER A 310 3.82 25.63 7.18
C SER A 310 3.42 24.33 7.93
N PHE A 311 4.39 23.62 8.48
CA PHE A 311 4.11 22.41 9.26
C PHE A 311 3.17 22.69 10.45
N GLU A 312 3.29 23.85 11.10
CA GLU A 312 2.40 24.24 12.19
C GLU A 312 0.95 24.43 11.71
N GLN A 313 0.75 25.10 10.54
CA GLN A 313 -0.57 25.23 9.94
C GLN A 313 -1.15 23.86 9.56
N ALA A 314 -0.35 23.00 8.92
CA ALA A 314 -0.77 21.64 8.55
C ALA A 314 -1.22 20.84 9.78
N LYS A 315 -0.50 20.94 10.92
CA LYS A 315 -0.92 20.30 12.18
C LYS A 315 -2.29 20.78 12.66
N GLU A 316 -2.55 22.09 12.58
CA GLU A 316 -3.83 22.67 12.98
C GLU A 316 -4.96 22.16 12.08
N ASP A 317 -4.77 22.19 10.77
CA ASP A 317 -5.78 21.81 9.79
C ASP A 317 -6.11 20.32 9.85
N VAL A 318 -5.11 19.44 9.91
CA VAL A 318 -5.34 18.00 10.05
C VAL A 318 -6.00 17.64 11.40
N LEU A 319 -5.66 18.36 12.48
CA LEU A 319 -6.32 18.15 13.78
C LEU A 319 -7.79 18.61 13.76
N HIS A 320 -8.08 19.72 13.06
CA HIS A 320 -9.45 20.19 12.93
C HIS A 320 -10.32 19.27 12.06
N SER A 321 -9.74 18.73 10.98
CA SER A 321 -10.46 17.86 10.05
C SER A 321 -10.99 16.58 10.70
N ILE A 322 -10.31 16.08 11.75
CA ILE A 322 -10.66 14.79 12.41
C ILE A 322 -11.49 14.95 13.70
N GLN A 323 -11.93 16.16 14.05
CA GLN A 323 -12.68 16.38 15.31
C GLN A 323 -13.97 15.57 15.42
N LEU A 324 -14.56 15.18 14.29
CA LEU A 324 -15.76 14.33 14.25
C LEU A 324 -15.56 12.95 14.93
N TYR A 325 -14.31 12.45 15.01
CA TYR A 325 -14.00 11.17 15.68
C TYR A 325 -14.09 11.24 17.22
N GLY A 326 -14.31 12.43 17.77
CA GLY A 326 -14.51 12.66 19.19
C GLY A 326 -13.21 12.90 19.97
N THR A 327 -13.41 13.38 21.21
CA THR A 327 -12.33 13.94 22.04
C THR A 327 -11.21 12.94 22.35
N GLU A 328 -11.51 11.67 22.57
CA GLU A 328 -10.48 10.67 22.91
C GLU A 328 -9.54 10.40 21.72
N TYR A 329 -10.09 10.29 20.51
CA TYR A 329 -9.30 10.13 19.30
C TYR A 329 -8.46 11.39 19.03
N ALA A 330 -9.09 12.58 19.09
CA ALA A 330 -8.43 13.85 18.84
C ALA A 330 -7.26 14.11 19.81
N LYS A 331 -7.38 13.78 21.11
CA LYS A 331 -6.27 13.88 22.06
C LYS A 331 -5.06 13.02 21.70
N VAL A 332 -5.29 11.80 21.22
CA VAL A 332 -4.18 10.92 20.79
C VAL A 332 -3.55 11.45 19.53
N TYR A 333 -4.36 11.91 18.59
CA TYR A 333 -3.90 12.51 17.34
C TYR A 333 -3.03 13.76 17.61
N GLU A 334 -3.52 14.70 18.44
CA GLU A 334 -2.79 15.89 18.89
C GLU A 334 -1.46 15.54 19.60
N ARG A 335 -1.48 14.51 20.45
CA ARG A 335 -0.25 14.00 21.05
C ARG A 335 0.73 13.51 20.00
N GLY A 336 0.26 12.76 18.98
CA GLY A 336 1.09 12.28 17.88
C GLY A 336 1.77 13.42 17.12
N LEU A 337 1.02 14.49 16.84
CA LEU A 337 1.53 15.69 16.16
C LEU A 337 2.59 16.45 16.98
N ASN A 338 2.57 16.36 18.32
CA ASN A 338 3.39 17.22 19.20
C ASN A 338 4.41 16.47 20.08
N SER A 339 4.47 15.13 20.02
CA SER A 339 5.32 14.32 20.93
C SER A 339 6.42 13.55 20.20
N ARG A 340 6.95 14.09 19.10
CA ARG A 340 8.05 13.49 18.34
C ARG A 340 7.74 12.09 17.77
N TRP A 341 6.47 11.87 17.39
CA TRP A 341 6.11 10.70 16.59
C TRP A 341 6.50 10.89 15.11
N ILE A 342 6.70 12.15 14.68
CA ILE A 342 6.96 12.53 13.30
C ILE A 342 8.42 12.99 13.15
N ASP A 343 9.11 12.40 12.19
CA ASP A 343 10.38 12.92 11.67
C ASP A 343 10.06 13.79 10.46
N VAL A 344 10.16 15.11 10.62
CA VAL A 344 9.42 16.07 9.80
C VAL A 344 10.12 16.39 8.48
N TYR A 345 11.34 16.92 8.55
CA TYR A 345 11.99 17.52 7.40
C TYR A 345 13.03 16.61 6.76
N GLU A 346 13.29 16.85 5.47
CA GLU A 346 14.36 16.19 4.74
C GLU A 346 15.74 16.50 5.35
N ASN A 347 16.61 15.51 5.37
CA ASN A 347 18.03 15.66 5.62
C ASN A 347 18.86 14.76 4.70
N GLU A 348 20.14 15.07 4.58
CA GLU A 348 21.10 14.25 3.82
C GLU A 348 21.09 12.82 4.36
N GLY A 349 20.93 11.83 3.46
CA GLY A 349 20.87 10.41 3.80
C GLY A 349 19.50 9.90 4.29
N LYS A 350 18.54 10.76 4.59
CA LYS A 350 17.20 10.34 5.01
C LYS A 350 16.47 9.62 3.88
N ARG A 351 15.73 8.57 4.22
CA ARG A 351 14.86 7.86 3.28
C ARG A 351 13.86 8.82 2.65
N SER A 352 13.71 8.76 1.32
CA SER A 352 12.75 9.56 0.57
C SER A 352 11.30 9.08 0.76
N GLY A 353 10.34 9.93 0.40
CA GLY A 353 8.91 9.67 0.53
C GLY A 353 8.40 9.90 1.96
N ALA A 354 7.29 9.26 2.29
CA ALA A 354 6.67 9.26 3.61
C ALA A 354 6.20 7.85 3.97
N TYR A 355 6.10 7.54 5.24
CA TYR A 355 5.46 6.32 5.73
C TYR A 355 5.12 6.40 7.22
N SER A 356 4.20 5.56 7.66
CA SER A 356 3.92 5.32 9.07
C SER A 356 4.31 3.90 9.49
N SER A 357 5.02 3.77 10.61
CA SER A 357 5.41 2.50 11.24
C SER A 357 4.68 2.31 12.57
N GLY A 358 3.81 1.30 12.64
CA GLY A 358 2.99 0.98 13.81
C GLY A 358 3.76 0.21 14.88
N GLN A 359 4.52 0.90 15.73
CA GLN A 359 5.23 0.29 16.85
C GLN A 359 4.35 0.12 18.09
N ARG A 360 4.72 -0.77 19.00
CA ARG A 360 3.93 -1.06 20.22
C ARG A 360 3.84 0.12 21.19
N VAL A 361 4.88 0.93 21.29
CA VAL A 361 4.90 2.10 22.18
C VAL A 361 4.03 3.23 21.66
N HIS A 362 4.18 3.55 20.41
CA HIS A 362 3.37 4.46 19.59
C HIS A 362 3.82 4.37 18.14
N PRO A 363 3.03 4.82 17.15
CA PRO A 363 3.47 4.90 15.77
C PRO A 363 4.61 5.91 15.58
N PHE A 364 5.41 5.68 14.53
CA PHE A 364 6.46 6.60 14.06
C PHE A 364 6.17 6.94 12.60
N VAL A 365 6.17 8.23 12.28
CA VAL A 365 5.85 8.75 10.94
C VAL A 365 7.10 9.40 10.34
N LEU A 366 7.52 8.96 9.17
CA LEU A 366 8.56 9.63 8.38
C LEU A 366 7.89 10.58 7.39
N MET A 367 8.33 11.83 7.40
CA MET A 367 7.94 12.85 6.43
C MET A 367 9.20 13.46 5.78
N ASN A 368 9.02 14.05 4.61
CA ASN A 368 9.94 15.00 4.00
C ASN A 368 9.13 16.26 3.66
N PHE A 369 8.69 16.95 4.72
CA PHE A 369 7.75 18.06 4.64
C PHE A 369 8.36 19.26 3.91
N ALA A 370 7.64 19.85 2.96
CA ALA A 370 8.14 20.86 2.03
C ALA A 370 7.26 22.14 1.96
N ASP A 371 6.59 22.49 3.06
CA ASP A 371 5.74 23.68 3.19
C ASP A 371 4.73 23.85 2.03
N SER A 372 4.09 22.78 1.62
CA SER A 372 3.12 22.74 0.52
C SER A 372 1.81 22.04 0.92
N LEU A 373 0.74 22.32 0.20
CA LEU A 373 -0.55 21.66 0.36
C LEU A 373 -0.44 20.13 0.13
N ASP A 374 0.39 19.69 -0.81
CA ASP A 374 0.64 18.27 -1.09
C ASP A 374 1.22 17.56 0.14
N THR A 375 2.21 18.19 0.81
CA THR A 375 2.79 17.62 2.04
C THR A 375 1.87 17.72 3.25
N GLU A 376 0.89 18.62 3.24
CA GLU A 376 -0.18 18.65 4.23
C GLU A 376 -1.14 17.44 4.05
N PHE A 377 -1.55 17.12 2.82
CA PHE A 377 -2.30 15.89 2.54
C PHE A 377 -1.50 14.64 2.91
N THR A 378 -0.20 14.64 2.63
CA THR A 378 0.69 13.56 3.07
C THR A 378 0.70 13.40 4.59
N LEU A 379 0.72 14.51 5.36
CA LEU A 379 0.60 14.46 6.83
C LEU A 379 -0.72 13.85 7.29
N ALA A 380 -1.85 14.24 6.68
CA ALA A 380 -3.15 13.65 6.99
C ALA A 380 -3.18 12.15 6.70
N HIS A 381 -2.60 11.73 5.58
CA HIS A 381 -2.46 10.35 5.15
C HIS A 381 -1.69 9.51 6.16
N GLU A 382 -0.45 9.91 6.47
CA GLU A 382 0.43 9.17 7.37
C GLU A 382 -0.11 9.12 8.80
N MET A 383 -0.75 10.19 9.25
CA MET A 383 -1.43 10.20 10.54
C MET A 383 -2.67 9.29 10.56
N GLY A 384 -3.31 9.06 9.41
CA GLY A 384 -4.37 8.05 9.27
C GLY A 384 -3.84 6.64 9.55
N HIS A 385 -2.73 6.25 8.92
CA HIS A 385 -2.03 5.00 9.21
C HIS A 385 -1.59 4.91 10.67
N ALA A 386 -1.01 5.99 11.20
CA ALA A 386 -0.56 6.05 12.59
C ALA A 386 -1.71 5.76 13.57
N MET A 387 -2.85 6.39 13.36
CA MET A 387 -4.00 6.19 14.23
C MET A 387 -4.63 4.80 14.06
N HIS A 388 -4.69 4.24 12.85
CA HIS A 388 -5.14 2.86 12.64
C HIS A 388 -4.26 1.88 13.42
N SER A 389 -2.94 1.98 13.25
CA SER A 389 -1.98 1.14 13.98
C SER A 389 -2.04 1.34 15.49
N TYR A 390 -2.21 2.59 15.97
CA TYR A 390 -2.37 2.88 17.39
C TYR A 390 -3.63 2.25 17.96
N MET A 391 -4.78 2.40 17.27
CA MET A 391 -6.05 1.85 17.72
C MET A 391 -6.03 0.33 17.73
N SER A 392 -5.52 -0.29 16.69
CA SER A 392 -5.36 -1.74 16.61
C SER A 392 -4.46 -2.26 17.75
N THR A 393 -3.27 -1.68 17.93
CA THR A 393 -2.32 -2.08 18.97
C THR A 393 -2.88 -1.92 20.38
N LYS A 394 -3.69 -0.87 20.61
CA LYS A 394 -4.29 -0.60 21.93
C LYS A 394 -5.39 -1.59 22.31
N TYR A 395 -6.16 -2.07 21.34
CA TYR A 395 -7.39 -2.83 21.61
C TYR A 395 -7.27 -4.31 21.28
N GLN A 396 -6.24 -4.74 20.56
CA GLN A 396 -6.06 -6.15 20.20
C GLN A 396 -4.92 -6.82 20.98
N ALA A 397 -4.99 -8.16 21.05
CA ALA A 397 -3.88 -8.97 21.54
C ALA A 397 -2.66 -8.79 20.62
N PRO A 398 -1.42 -8.94 21.14
CA PRO A 398 -0.22 -8.71 20.35
C PRO A 398 -0.14 -9.48 19.03
N LEU A 399 -0.61 -10.73 18.98
CA LEU A 399 -0.62 -11.51 17.74
C LEU A 399 -1.72 -11.08 16.76
N ASP A 400 -2.76 -10.38 17.23
CA ASP A 400 -3.92 -9.97 16.44
C ASP A 400 -3.91 -8.49 16.03
N ARG A 401 -2.87 -7.73 16.41
CA ARG A 401 -2.79 -6.27 16.22
C ARG A 401 -2.51 -5.82 14.79
N HIS A 402 -1.91 -6.68 13.97
CA HIS A 402 -1.52 -6.34 12.61
C HIS A 402 -2.67 -6.58 11.64
N TYR A 403 -3.24 -5.50 11.12
CA TYR A 403 -4.28 -5.59 10.09
C TYR A 403 -3.68 -5.97 8.72
N LYS A 404 -4.48 -6.61 7.88
CA LYS A 404 -4.08 -7.02 6.53
C LYS A 404 -3.91 -5.80 5.61
N ILE A 405 -3.00 -5.91 4.64
CA ILE A 405 -2.68 -4.83 3.68
C ILE A 405 -3.92 -4.33 2.90
N PHE A 406 -4.91 -5.20 2.67
CA PHE A 406 -6.16 -4.86 1.99
C PHE A 406 -6.89 -3.65 2.60
N VAL A 407 -6.77 -3.42 3.91
CA VAL A 407 -7.41 -2.29 4.61
C VAL A 407 -6.42 -1.20 5.04
N ALA A 408 -5.14 -1.34 4.68
CA ALA A 408 -4.11 -0.42 5.15
C ALA A 408 -4.40 1.03 4.74
N GLU A 409 -4.79 1.25 3.48
CA GLU A 409 -5.02 2.59 2.93
C GLU A 409 -6.39 3.20 3.28
N VAL A 410 -7.25 2.47 4.00
CA VAL A 410 -8.60 2.96 4.28
C VAL A 410 -8.57 4.16 5.23
N ALA A 411 -7.80 4.08 6.31
CA ALA A 411 -7.74 5.14 7.31
C ALA A 411 -7.00 6.38 6.81
N SER A 412 -5.91 6.19 6.07
CA SER A 412 -5.12 7.25 5.46
C SER A 412 -5.94 8.06 4.45
N THR A 413 -6.59 7.35 3.52
CA THR A 413 -7.43 7.98 2.49
C THR A 413 -8.69 8.62 3.07
N CYS A 414 -9.30 8.05 4.13
CA CYS A 414 -10.39 8.72 4.86
C CYS A 414 -9.93 10.07 5.44
N ASN A 415 -8.75 10.14 6.04
CA ASN A 415 -8.22 11.38 6.59
C ASN A 415 -7.97 12.44 5.50
N GLU A 416 -7.46 12.04 4.33
CA GLU A 416 -7.34 12.95 3.19
C GLU A 416 -8.71 13.51 2.74
N ALA A 417 -9.73 12.66 2.66
CA ALA A 417 -11.08 13.10 2.31
C ALA A 417 -11.69 14.06 3.34
N LEU A 418 -11.42 13.84 4.64
CA LEU A 418 -11.85 14.75 5.71
C LEU A 418 -11.09 16.07 5.68
N LEU A 419 -9.78 16.05 5.41
CA LEU A 419 -8.99 17.28 5.24
C LEU A 419 -9.47 18.07 4.02
N MET A 420 -9.75 17.39 2.91
CA MET A 420 -10.34 17.99 1.72
C MET A 420 -11.64 18.75 2.03
N ASP A 421 -12.57 18.09 2.73
CA ASP A 421 -13.85 18.70 3.14
C ASP A 421 -13.63 19.90 4.07
N TYR A 422 -12.70 19.78 5.03
CA TYR A 422 -12.35 20.86 5.95
C TYR A 422 -11.79 22.07 5.19
N LEU A 423 -10.77 21.90 4.36
CA LEU A 423 -10.12 22.98 3.62
C LEU A 423 -11.09 23.70 2.67
N ARG A 424 -11.99 22.95 2.01
CA ARG A 424 -13.03 23.52 1.16
C ARG A 424 -14.01 24.41 1.92
N LYS A 425 -14.32 24.08 3.17
CA LYS A 425 -15.16 24.91 4.05
C LYS A 425 -14.46 26.16 4.56
N GLN A 426 -13.12 26.13 4.68
CA GLN A 426 -12.33 27.27 5.16
C GLN A 426 -12.10 28.35 4.09
N ASN A 427 -12.04 27.98 2.82
CA ASN A 427 -11.71 28.91 1.74
C ASN A 427 -12.66 28.73 0.54
N SER A 428 -13.52 29.73 0.30
CA SER A 428 -14.51 29.75 -0.77
C SER A 428 -14.01 30.37 -2.10
N ASP A 429 -12.69 30.69 -2.20
CA ASP A 429 -12.12 31.18 -3.46
C ASP A 429 -12.30 30.14 -4.58
N PRO A 430 -12.96 30.49 -5.72
CA PRO A 430 -13.23 29.52 -6.77
C PRO A 430 -11.98 28.84 -7.34
N LYS A 431 -10.85 29.56 -7.42
CA LYS A 431 -9.59 28.99 -7.90
C LYS A 431 -9.05 27.95 -6.93
N PHE A 432 -9.11 28.22 -5.64
CA PHE A 432 -8.72 27.25 -4.62
C PHE A 432 -9.62 26.03 -4.58
N GLN A 433 -10.94 26.24 -4.72
CA GLN A 433 -11.91 25.14 -4.84
C GLN A 433 -11.61 24.25 -6.06
N ALA A 434 -11.40 24.87 -7.23
CA ALA A 434 -11.07 24.14 -8.45
C ALA A 434 -9.76 23.35 -8.30
N TYR A 435 -8.75 23.91 -7.66
CA TYR A 435 -7.47 23.23 -7.40
C TYR A 435 -7.68 21.99 -6.52
N LEU A 436 -8.38 22.12 -5.38
CA LEU A 436 -8.65 21.01 -4.48
C LEU A 436 -9.47 19.90 -5.16
N ILE A 437 -10.52 20.29 -5.89
CA ILE A 437 -11.36 19.32 -6.62
C ILE A 437 -10.53 18.60 -7.69
N ASN A 438 -9.68 19.32 -8.44
CA ASN A 438 -8.80 18.71 -9.43
C ASN A 438 -7.83 17.71 -8.79
N HIS A 439 -7.20 18.07 -7.66
CA HIS A 439 -6.32 17.16 -6.91
C HIS A 439 -7.07 15.88 -6.53
N PHE A 440 -8.29 16.00 -6.02
CA PHE A 440 -9.07 14.85 -5.59
C PHE A 440 -9.56 13.99 -6.76
N MET A 441 -9.99 14.61 -7.88
CA MET A 441 -10.35 13.88 -9.11
C MET A 441 -9.17 13.07 -9.68
N GLU A 442 -7.94 13.58 -9.58
CA GLU A 442 -6.75 12.83 -10.01
C GLU A 442 -6.52 11.58 -9.17
N GLN A 443 -6.87 11.59 -7.88
CA GLN A 443 -6.81 10.38 -7.05
C GLN A 443 -7.78 9.31 -7.55
N PHE A 444 -9.03 9.68 -7.96
CA PHE A 444 -9.95 8.72 -8.58
C PHE A 444 -9.38 8.13 -9.87
N ARG A 445 -8.84 8.97 -10.75
CA ARG A 445 -8.24 8.52 -12.01
C ARG A 445 -7.07 7.56 -11.78
N THR A 446 -6.15 7.90 -10.87
CA THR A 446 -4.89 7.17 -10.66
C THR A 446 -5.04 5.98 -9.73
N THR A 447 -5.90 6.06 -8.71
CA THR A 447 -5.99 5.04 -7.65
C THR A 447 -7.19 4.12 -7.82
N LEU A 448 -8.28 4.57 -8.46
CA LEU A 448 -9.41 3.68 -8.76
C LEU A 448 -9.33 3.15 -10.19
N PHE A 449 -9.47 4.02 -11.20
CA PHE A 449 -9.61 3.56 -12.59
C PHE A 449 -8.32 2.96 -13.15
N ARG A 450 -7.19 3.62 -12.98
CA ARG A 450 -5.90 3.13 -13.49
C ARG A 450 -5.47 1.84 -12.79
N GLN A 451 -5.67 1.73 -11.48
CA GLN A 451 -5.32 0.50 -10.76
C GLN A 451 -6.28 -0.64 -11.10
N CYS A 452 -7.55 -0.35 -11.37
CA CYS A 452 -8.48 -1.35 -11.89
C CYS A 452 -8.05 -1.85 -13.28
N MET A 453 -7.62 -0.96 -14.18
CA MET A 453 -7.05 -1.35 -15.49
C MET A 453 -5.82 -2.25 -15.32
N PHE A 454 -4.94 -1.94 -14.37
CA PHE A 454 -3.77 -2.78 -14.07
C PHE A 454 -4.20 -4.15 -13.52
N ALA A 455 -5.18 -4.17 -12.63
CA ALA A 455 -5.74 -5.41 -12.13
C ALA A 455 -6.33 -6.26 -13.26
N GLU A 456 -7.08 -5.66 -14.17
CA GLU A 456 -7.62 -6.38 -15.33
C GLU A 456 -6.52 -6.92 -16.24
N PHE A 457 -5.45 -6.16 -16.47
CA PHE A 457 -4.28 -6.64 -17.21
C PHE A 457 -3.66 -7.87 -16.52
N GLU A 458 -3.43 -7.81 -15.19
CA GLU A 458 -2.91 -8.95 -14.43
C GLU A 458 -3.81 -10.19 -14.55
N LYS A 459 -5.13 -9.99 -14.46
CA LYS A 459 -6.10 -11.09 -14.62
C LYS A 459 -5.96 -11.76 -15.98
N ILE A 460 -5.97 -10.96 -17.06
CA ILE A 460 -5.88 -11.47 -18.45
C ILE A 460 -4.58 -12.25 -18.66
N ILE A 461 -3.43 -11.72 -18.26
CA ILE A 461 -2.14 -12.38 -18.49
C ILE A 461 -2.00 -13.68 -17.69
N ASN A 462 -2.51 -13.71 -16.45
CA ASN A 462 -2.51 -14.94 -15.64
C ASN A 462 -3.49 -15.99 -16.16
N GLU A 463 -4.66 -15.60 -16.66
CA GLU A 463 -5.60 -16.52 -17.32
C GLU A 463 -5.00 -17.12 -18.60
N LYS A 464 -4.33 -16.32 -19.42
CA LYS A 464 -3.59 -16.83 -20.59
C LYS A 464 -2.51 -17.84 -20.20
N THR A 465 -1.71 -17.50 -19.18
CA THR A 465 -0.70 -18.42 -18.65
C THR A 465 -1.32 -19.71 -18.12
N ALA A 466 -2.45 -19.64 -17.40
CA ALA A 466 -3.19 -20.83 -16.94
C ALA A 466 -3.61 -21.74 -18.10
N ASN A 467 -3.99 -21.15 -19.23
CA ASN A 467 -4.36 -21.84 -20.46
C ASN A 467 -3.16 -22.32 -21.30
N ASN A 468 -1.93 -22.20 -20.79
CA ASN A 468 -0.66 -22.51 -21.48
C ASN A 468 -0.38 -21.65 -22.74
N GLU A 469 -0.94 -20.44 -22.79
CA GLU A 469 -0.61 -19.46 -23.79
C GLU A 469 0.70 -18.75 -23.40
N VAL A 470 1.56 -18.50 -24.40
CA VAL A 470 2.84 -17.79 -24.17
C VAL A 470 2.63 -16.28 -24.24
N LEU A 471 3.11 -15.57 -23.24
CA LEU A 471 3.08 -14.11 -23.20
C LEU A 471 4.29 -13.55 -23.96
N THR A 472 4.09 -13.17 -25.23
CA THR A 472 5.09 -12.44 -26.03
C THR A 472 4.94 -10.93 -25.80
N SER A 473 5.96 -10.15 -26.17
CA SER A 473 5.87 -8.68 -26.14
C SER A 473 4.66 -8.16 -26.93
N ASP A 474 4.41 -8.73 -28.13
CA ASP A 474 3.29 -8.32 -28.98
C ASP A 474 1.94 -8.61 -28.32
N THR A 475 1.82 -9.78 -27.69
CA THR A 475 0.61 -10.16 -26.93
C THR A 475 0.37 -9.19 -25.76
N LEU A 476 1.40 -8.88 -24.99
CA LEU A 476 1.31 -7.96 -23.85
C LEU A 476 0.98 -6.54 -24.30
N ASN A 477 1.65 -6.05 -25.33
CA ASN A 477 1.40 -4.73 -25.92
C ASN A 477 -0.04 -4.60 -26.43
N GLN A 478 -0.55 -5.63 -27.14
CA GLN A 478 -1.92 -5.60 -27.67
C GLN A 478 -2.95 -5.54 -26.54
N ILE A 479 -2.82 -6.40 -25.52
CA ILE A 479 -3.72 -6.40 -24.36
C ILE A 479 -3.71 -5.02 -23.68
N TYR A 480 -2.52 -4.48 -23.46
CA TYR A 480 -2.37 -3.21 -22.76
C TYR A 480 -2.91 -2.02 -23.56
N ALA A 481 -2.69 -2.01 -24.87
CA ALA A 481 -3.26 -0.99 -25.78
C ALA A 481 -4.80 -1.05 -25.81
N ASP A 482 -5.37 -2.25 -25.88
CA ASP A 482 -6.83 -2.42 -25.92
C ASP A 482 -7.49 -1.98 -24.59
N LEU A 483 -6.87 -2.28 -23.46
CA LEU A 483 -7.31 -1.78 -22.15
C LEU A 483 -7.25 -0.25 -22.09
N ASN A 484 -6.15 0.38 -22.52
CA ASN A 484 -6.07 1.84 -22.54
C ASN A 484 -7.17 2.47 -23.41
N LYS A 485 -7.45 1.90 -24.60
CA LYS A 485 -8.55 2.39 -25.46
C LYS A 485 -9.91 2.28 -24.78
N PHE A 486 -10.16 1.17 -24.10
CA PHE A 486 -11.42 0.97 -23.37
C PHE A 486 -11.57 1.95 -22.20
N TYR A 487 -10.52 2.08 -21.37
CA TYR A 487 -10.60 2.91 -20.16
C TYR A 487 -10.62 4.41 -20.46
N TYR A 488 -9.82 4.90 -21.40
CA TYR A 488 -9.70 6.35 -21.65
C TYR A 488 -10.67 6.90 -22.71
N GLY A 489 -11.27 6.03 -23.52
CA GLY A 489 -12.32 6.43 -24.47
C GLY A 489 -11.83 7.24 -25.67
N GLU A 490 -12.78 7.85 -26.39
CA GLU A 490 -12.53 8.48 -27.70
C GLU A 490 -11.88 9.87 -27.62
N ASP A 491 -11.92 10.54 -26.46
CA ASP A 491 -11.34 11.87 -26.25
C ASP A 491 -9.81 11.83 -26.04
N VAL A 492 -9.25 10.64 -25.89
CA VAL A 492 -7.82 10.40 -25.71
C VAL A 492 -7.26 9.61 -26.89
N ILE A 493 -6.17 10.11 -27.48
CA ILE A 493 -5.36 9.34 -28.43
C ILE A 493 -4.48 8.40 -27.62
N VAL A 494 -4.71 7.11 -27.77
CA VAL A 494 -3.86 6.07 -27.19
C VAL A 494 -2.64 5.94 -28.10
N ASP A 495 -1.59 6.68 -27.74
CA ASP A 495 -0.31 6.67 -28.47
C ASP A 495 0.32 5.26 -28.39
N ASP A 496 0.99 4.83 -29.45
CA ASP A 496 1.53 3.47 -29.56
C ASP A 496 2.48 3.10 -28.41
N GLU A 497 3.20 4.09 -27.89
CA GLU A 497 4.17 3.94 -26.80
C GLU A 497 3.55 3.43 -25.52
N ILE A 498 2.29 3.83 -25.18
CA ILE A 498 1.64 3.40 -23.94
C ILE A 498 1.41 1.89 -23.91
N SER A 499 1.35 1.25 -25.07
CA SER A 499 1.23 -0.21 -25.15
C SER A 499 2.33 -0.95 -24.40
N MET A 500 3.48 -0.31 -24.19
CA MET A 500 4.65 -0.84 -23.49
C MET A 500 4.68 -0.47 -22.00
N GLU A 501 3.69 0.25 -21.47
CA GLU A 501 3.74 0.71 -20.06
C GLU A 501 3.83 -0.44 -19.05
N TRP A 502 3.25 -1.60 -19.35
CA TRP A 502 3.34 -2.78 -18.49
C TRP A 502 4.81 -3.14 -18.16
N ALA A 503 5.73 -2.85 -19.07
CA ALA A 503 7.15 -3.19 -18.94
C ALA A 503 7.87 -2.42 -17.83
N ARG A 504 7.31 -1.29 -17.35
CA ARG A 504 7.90 -0.46 -16.28
C ARG A 504 7.24 -0.62 -14.92
N ILE A 505 6.15 -1.38 -14.81
CA ILE A 505 5.34 -1.46 -13.59
C ILE A 505 5.85 -2.59 -12.69
N PRO A 506 6.54 -2.29 -11.57
CA PRO A 506 7.08 -3.32 -10.68
C PRO A 506 6.00 -4.14 -9.99
N HIS A 507 4.80 -3.57 -9.83
CA HIS A 507 3.68 -4.23 -9.16
C HIS A 507 3.19 -5.49 -9.88
N PHE A 508 3.40 -5.63 -11.19
CA PHE A 508 3.06 -6.86 -11.93
C PHE A 508 3.92 -8.07 -11.54
N TYR A 509 4.96 -7.85 -10.74
CA TYR A 509 5.75 -8.92 -10.10
C TYR A 509 5.29 -9.21 -8.65
N MET A 510 4.21 -8.56 -8.16
CA MET A 510 3.69 -8.71 -6.81
C MET A 510 2.38 -9.52 -6.76
N ASN A 511 2.09 -10.31 -7.79
CA ASN A 511 1.02 -11.30 -7.83
C ASN A 511 -0.35 -10.75 -7.38
N PHE A 512 -1.04 -10.03 -8.25
CA PHE A 512 -2.36 -9.45 -7.98
C PHE A 512 -2.40 -8.47 -6.81
N TYR A 513 -1.37 -7.65 -6.66
CA TYR A 513 -1.31 -6.68 -5.57
C TYR A 513 -2.17 -5.44 -5.82
N VAL A 514 -2.21 -4.92 -7.08
CA VAL A 514 -2.69 -3.56 -7.39
C VAL A 514 -4.19 -3.33 -7.15
N TYR A 515 -5.03 -4.36 -7.19
CA TYR A 515 -6.47 -4.22 -6.94
C TYR A 515 -6.76 -3.63 -5.55
N GLN A 516 -5.86 -3.83 -4.59
CA GLN A 516 -6.00 -3.35 -3.22
C GLN A 516 -6.02 -1.82 -3.13
N TYR A 517 -5.34 -1.13 -4.05
CA TYR A 517 -5.43 0.32 -4.17
C TYR A 517 -6.85 0.75 -4.53
N ALA A 518 -7.44 0.17 -5.56
CA ALA A 518 -8.78 0.51 -6.03
C ALA A 518 -9.87 0.13 -5.01
N THR A 519 -9.77 -1.05 -4.39
CA THR A 519 -10.74 -1.49 -3.37
C THR A 519 -10.60 -0.68 -2.08
N GLY A 520 -9.38 -0.43 -1.62
CA GLY A 520 -9.10 0.38 -0.43
C GLY A 520 -9.58 1.82 -0.60
N PHE A 521 -9.29 2.43 -1.76
CA PHE A 521 -9.77 3.77 -2.10
C PHE A 521 -11.31 3.83 -2.16
N SER A 522 -11.96 2.88 -2.82
CA SER A 522 -13.43 2.83 -2.88
C SER A 522 -14.07 2.68 -1.50
N ALA A 523 -13.50 1.80 -0.65
CA ALA A 523 -13.95 1.65 0.73
C ALA A 523 -13.79 2.94 1.54
N ALA A 524 -12.65 3.63 1.38
CA ALA A 524 -12.36 4.88 2.06
C ALA A 524 -13.33 6.00 1.61
N MET A 525 -13.64 6.10 0.31
CA MET A 525 -14.61 7.06 -0.19
C MET A 525 -16.00 6.81 0.37
N ALA A 526 -16.48 5.56 0.35
CA ALA A 526 -17.77 5.20 0.93
C ALA A 526 -17.83 5.48 2.45
N LEU A 527 -16.74 5.20 3.18
CA LEU A 527 -16.64 5.49 4.62
C LEU A 527 -16.58 6.99 4.90
N SER A 528 -15.79 7.77 4.14
CA SER A 528 -15.68 9.21 4.32
C SER A 528 -17.03 9.92 4.14
N GLN A 529 -17.87 9.49 3.18
CA GLN A 529 -19.23 10.02 3.01
C GLN A 529 -20.13 9.69 4.22
N LYS A 530 -20.00 8.49 4.78
CA LYS A 530 -20.71 8.13 6.02
C LYS A 530 -20.22 8.95 7.22
N LEU A 531 -18.93 9.23 7.30
CA LEU A 531 -18.34 10.04 8.37
C LEU A 531 -18.79 11.51 8.29
N LEU A 532 -18.85 12.07 7.09
CA LEU A 532 -19.20 13.47 6.84
C LEU A 532 -20.72 13.75 6.93
N HIS A 533 -21.55 12.80 6.51
CA HIS A 533 -22.99 13.00 6.32
C HIS A 533 -23.87 12.02 7.10
N GLY A 534 -23.29 11.00 7.75
CA GLY A 534 -24.00 9.98 8.50
C GLY A 534 -24.30 10.39 9.94
N THR A 535 -24.38 9.41 10.79
CA THR A 535 -24.76 9.53 12.21
C THR A 535 -23.59 9.22 13.14
N GLN A 536 -23.77 9.49 14.44
CA GLN A 536 -22.80 9.07 15.46
C GLN A 536 -22.54 7.56 15.44
N ALA A 537 -23.52 6.74 15.08
CA ALA A 537 -23.35 5.29 14.96
C ALA A 537 -22.39 4.90 13.82
N ASP A 538 -22.37 5.66 12.71
CA ASP A 538 -21.41 5.43 11.61
C ASP A 538 -19.98 5.73 12.05
N ILE A 539 -19.79 6.79 12.85
CA ILE A 539 -18.48 7.14 13.43
C ILE A 539 -18.01 6.03 14.39
N GLU A 540 -18.90 5.54 15.26
CA GLU A 540 -18.58 4.46 16.20
C GLU A 540 -18.25 3.14 15.47
N ALA A 541 -18.95 2.84 14.38
CA ALA A 541 -18.68 1.68 13.54
C ALA A 541 -17.31 1.79 12.86
N TYR A 542 -16.95 2.96 12.34
CA TYR A 542 -15.62 3.22 11.79
C TYR A 542 -14.51 3.10 12.86
N LEU A 543 -14.71 3.69 14.03
CA LEU A 543 -13.74 3.55 15.13
C LEU A 543 -13.61 2.10 15.60
N SER A 544 -14.66 1.29 15.49
CA SER A 544 -14.62 -0.14 15.80
C SER A 544 -13.82 -0.91 14.74
N PHE A 545 -13.92 -0.51 13.46
CA PHE A 545 -13.07 -1.02 12.39
C PHE A 545 -11.58 -0.76 12.67
N LEU A 546 -11.18 0.47 13.02
CA LEU A 546 -9.80 0.82 13.34
C LEU A 546 -9.22 -0.01 14.51
N LYS A 547 -10.08 -0.45 15.42
CA LYS A 547 -9.70 -1.29 16.57
C LYS A 547 -9.57 -2.77 16.23
N GLY A 548 -9.97 -3.18 15.04
CA GLY A 548 -10.19 -4.58 14.69
C GLY A 548 -8.95 -5.44 14.52
N GLY A 549 -7.80 -4.85 14.15
CA GLY A 549 -6.59 -5.62 13.83
C GLY A 549 -6.84 -6.67 12.74
N CYS A 550 -6.45 -7.92 13.00
CA CYS A 550 -6.77 -9.06 12.13
C CYS A 550 -7.82 -10.02 12.72
N THR A 551 -8.64 -9.56 13.68
CA THR A 551 -9.62 -10.41 14.37
C THR A 551 -10.75 -10.93 13.46
N LYS A 552 -10.88 -10.36 12.28
CA LYS A 552 -11.79 -10.79 11.21
C LYS A 552 -11.11 -10.61 9.87
N SER A 553 -11.68 -11.22 8.82
CA SER A 553 -11.22 -10.94 7.46
C SER A 553 -11.38 -9.43 7.13
N PRO A 554 -10.55 -8.86 6.24
CA PRO A 554 -10.63 -7.45 5.86
C PRO A 554 -12.03 -7.03 5.38
N VAL A 555 -12.69 -7.89 4.61
CA VAL A 555 -14.05 -7.63 4.10
C VAL A 555 -15.07 -7.59 5.24
N GLU A 556 -14.94 -8.46 6.24
CA GLU A 556 -15.84 -8.46 7.41
C GLU A 556 -15.61 -7.24 8.30
N LEU A 557 -14.36 -6.81 8.50
CA LEU A 557 -14.03 -5.58 9.23
C LEU A 557 -14.68 -4.36 8.56
N LEU A 558 -14.58 -4.23 7.24
CA LEU A 558 -15.23 -3.15 6.49
C LEU A 558 -16.76 -3.24 6.55
N ARG A 559 -17.31 -4.46 6.49
CA ARG A 559 -18.76 -4.67 6.63
C ARG A 559 -19.29 -4.22 7.99
N MET A 560 -18.50 -4.41 9.06
CA MET A 560 -18.84 -3.87 10.40
C MET A 560 -18.89 -2.34 10.41
N ALA A 561 -18.05 -1.67 9.62
CA ALA A 561 -18.10 -0.23 9.40
C ALA A 561 -19.20 0.22 8.41
N GLY A 562 -20.03 -0.73 7.93
CA GLY A 562 -21.12 -0.47 7.01
C GLY A 562 -20.72 -0.37 5.53
N VAL A 563 -19.57 -0.94 5.15
CA VAL A 563 -19.09 -0.99 3.76
C VAL A 563 -18.79 -2.44 3.38
N ASP A 564 -19.60 -3.02 2.50
CA ASP A 564 -19.44 -4.41 2.05
C ASP A 564 -18.74 -4.49 0.69
N MET A 565 -17.43 -4.76 0.71
CA MET A 565 -16.61 -4.90 -0.51
C MET A 565 -16.92 -6.17 -1.32
N ALA A 566 -17.75 -7.09 -0.84
CA ALA A 566 -18.28 -8.19 -1.63
C ALA A 566 -19.47 -7.77 -2.51
N SER A 567 -19.96 -6.53 -2.37
CA SER A 567 -21.01 -5.95 -3.21
C SER A 567 -20.46 -4.83 -4.12
N PRO A 568 -21.12 -4.47 -5.22
CA PRO A 568 -20.69 -3.38 -6.10
C PRO A 568 -20.83 -2.00 -5.45
N LYS A 569 -21.69 -1.87 -4.44
CA LYS A 569 -22.13 -0.57 -3.87
C LYS A 569 -20.99 0.38 -3.48
N PRO A 570 -19.92 -0.04 -2.74
CA PRO A 570 -18.86 0.89 -2.36
C PRO A 570 -18.10 1.47 -3.56
N ILE A 571 -17.95 0.69 -4.63
CA ILE A 571 -17.28 1.12 -5.86
C ILE A 571 -18.21 2.06 -6.64
N GLU A 572 -19.51 1.75 -6.72
CA GLU A 572 -20.53 2.61 -7.32
C GLU A 572 -20.60 3.96 -6.59
N ASP A 573 -20.64 3.97 -5.25
CA ASP A 573 -20.67 5.19 -4.43
C ASP A 573 -19.41 6.06 -4.67
N ALA A 574 -18.25 5.45 -4.78
CA ALA A 574 -17.02 6.17 -5.09
C ALA A 574 -17.09 6.80 -6.49
N ILE A 575 -17.61 6.09 -7.50
CA ILE A 575 -17.75 6.61 -8.86
C ILE A 575 -18.84 7.70 -8.95
N GLU A 576 -19.95 7.58 -8.21
CA GLU A 576 -20.97 8.62 -8.10
C GLU A 576 -20.40 9.91 -7.48
N LEU A 577 -19.56 9.80 -6.45
CA LEU A 577 -18.85 10.93 -5.88
C LEU A 577 -17.94 11.60 -6.94
N PHE A 578 -17.19 10.81 -7.68
CA PHE A 578 -16.33 11.30 -8.75
C PHE A 578 -17.14 12.04 -9.83
N ASP A 579 -18.27 11.48 -10.25
CA ASP A 579 -19.16 12.11 -11.25
C ASP A 579 -19.67 13.47 -10.78
N SER A 580 -20.05 13.58 -9.50
CA SER A 580 -20.49 14.84 -8.90
C SER A 580 -19.38 15.90 -8.83
N LEU A 581 -18.15 15.47 -8.53
CA LEU A 581 -16.97 16.36 -8.49
C LEU A 581 -16.62 16.89 -9.90
N ILE A 582 -16.79 16.07 -10.93
CA ILE A 582 -16.59 16.50 -12.32
C ILE A 582 -17.60 17.61 -12.70
N ASP A 583 -18.90 17.46 -12.34
CA ASP A 583 -19.92 18.48 -12.60
C ASP A 583 -19.64 19.78 -11.84
N GLU A 584 -19.23 19.68 -10.58
CA GLU A 584 -18.86 20.83 -9.78
C GLU A 584 -17.64 21.57 -10.37
N PHE A 585 -16.58 20.81 -10.71
CA PHE A 585 -15.38 21.35 -11.33
C PHE A 585 -15.69 22.08 -12.65
N GLU A 586 -16.48 21.44 -13.52
CA GLU A 586 -16.90 22.03 -14.78
C GLU A 586 -17.67 23.35 -14.57
N SER A 587 -18.53 23.41 -13.54
CA SER A 587 -19.28 24.62 -13.18
C SER A 587 -18.37 25.77 -12.71
N ILE A 588 -17.29 25.47 -11.99
CA ILE A 588 -16.32 26.48 -11.52
C ILE A 588 -15.45 26.99 -12.67
N MET A 589 -15.11 26.10 -13.63
CA MET A 589 -14.20 26.43 -14.73
C MET A 589 -14.89 27.16 -15.91
N LYS A 590 -16.21 27.17 -15.98
CA LYS A 590 -17.02 27.97 -16.94
C LYS A 590 -17.21 29.40 -16.48
#